data_de3e3fd7e016bad66c2d56abf60190b8
#
_entry.id   de3e3fd7e016bad66c2d56abf60190b8
#
_cell.length_a   1.000
_cell.length_b   1.000
_cell.length_c   1.000
_cell.angle_alpha   90.00
_cell.angle_beta   90.00
_cell.angle_gamma   90.00
#
_symmetry.space_group_name_H-M   'P 1'
#
loop_
_entity.id
_entity.type
_entity.pdbx_description
1 polymer ?
#
loop_
_entity_poly.entity_id
_entity_poly.type
_entity_poly.pdbx_seq_one_letter_code
_entity_poly.pdbx_strand_id
1 'polypeptide(L)'
;MRVRTLICTFGFNEKKVLVAMRSIPYSRLVLVAGKDVLDGAEYRLMVALEEKSGGTVETVIVDPFDFADCYDGVDRAIRSHLTGGDVTLNISGGTKILADAAILAAFQNGVEAYHCEESMVKLPVMRGVRFEDAFSVEDVKVMENFVEGDSTKSIGARMPDLSDASLRKSLKHLERLGVIVPALEKGEARYHSTPGHRDIAALAGRCMR
;
A
#
# COMPACT_ATOMS: atom_id res chain seq x y z
N MET A 1 6.85 0.88 -28.86
CA MET A 1 7.48 -0.03 -27.87
C MET A 1 6.87 0.26 -26.51
N ARG A 2 6.39 -0.73 -25.76
CA ARG A 2 5.84 -0.46 -24.42
C ARG A 2 6.97 -0.06 -23.47
N VAL A 3 6.78 0.98 -22.69
CA VAL A 3 7.70 1.41 -21.65
C VAL A 3 7.68 0.37 -20.53
N ARG A 4 8.86 -0.07 -20.07
CA ARG A 4 8.98 -0.96 -18.90
C ARG A 4 9.51 -0.14 -17.74
N THR A 5 8.74 -0.03 -16.69
CA THR A 5 9.12 0.70 -15.49
C THR A 5 9.50 -0.27 -14.39
N LEU A 6 10.71 -0.14 -13.87
CA LEU A 6 11.17 -0.81 -12.66
C LEU A 6 11.01 0.15 -11.49
N ILE A 7 10.14 -0.18 -10.55
CA ILE A 7 9.97 0.56 -9.29
C ILE A 7 10.69 -0.20 -8.19
N CYS A 8 11.59 0.47 -7.48
CA CYS A 8 12.34 -0.13 -6.39
C CYS A 8 12.08 0.62 -5.07
N THR A 9 11.73 -0.10 -4.03
CA THR A 9 11.90 0.45 -2.67
C THR A 9 13.39 0.64 -2.41
N PHE A 10 13.77 1.76 -1.81
CA PHE A 10 15.17 2.14 -1.67
C PHE A 10 15.49 2.63 -0.26
N GLY A 11 16.69 2.27 0.21
CA GLY A 11 17.28 2.69 1.49
C GLY A 11 18.79 2.83 1.34
N PHE A 12 19.54 2.61 2.42
CA PHE A 12 20.99 2.75 2.46
C PHE A 12 21.77 1.53 1.92
N ASN A 13 21.15 0.71 1.06
CA ASN A 13 21.80 -0.47 0.45
C ASN A 13 21.44 -0.55 -1.03
N GLU A 14 22.30 0.00 -1.86
CA GLU A 14 22.17 0.06 -3.31
C GLU A 14 22.28 -1.33 -3.97
N LYS A 15 22.94 -2.29 -3.33
CA LYS A 15 23.17 -3.64 -3.91
C LYS A 15 21.86 -4.33 -4.27
N LYS A 16 20.84 -4.17 -3.43
CA LYS A 16 19.51 -4.74 -3.65
C LYS A 16 18.81 -4.20 -4.91
N VAL A 17 19.03 -2.93 -5.24
CA VAL A 17 18.53 -2.33 -6.47
C VAL A 17 19.40 -2.72 -7.66
N LEU A 18 20.71 -2.76 -7.51
CA LEU A 18 21.64 -3.19 -8.57
C LEU A 18 21.36 -4.62 -9.05
N VAL A 19 20.99 -5.55 -8.15
CA VAL A 19 20.56 -6.89 -8.53
C VAL A 19 19.32 -6.86 -9.41
N ALA A 20 18.31 -6.05 -9.06
CA ALA A 20 17.10 -5.89 -9.85
C ALA A 20 17.40 -5.30 -11.23
N MET A 21 18.20 -4.22 -11.30
CA MET A 21 18.58 -3.55 -12.55
C MET A 21 19.31 -4.47 -13.53
N ARG A 22 20.10 -5.41 -13.03
CA ARG A 22 20.82 -6.40 -13.86
C ARG A 22 19.94 -7.53 -14.35
N SER A 23 18.87 -7.84 -13.62
CA SER A 23 18.06 -9.02 -13.84
C SER A 23 16.71 -8.74 -14.51
N ILE A 24 16.18 -7.54 -14.33
CA ILE A 24 14.87 -7.15 -14.84
C ILE A 24 15.05 -6.13 -15.97
N PRO A 25 14.61 -6.41 -17.20
CA PRO A 25 14.66 -5.43 -18.28
C PRO A 25 13.74 -4.25 -18.01
N TYR A 26 14.27 -3.05 -18.03
CA TYR A 26 13.50 -1.81 -17.87
C TYR A 26 14.01 -0.70 -18.80
N SER A 27 13.24 0.36 -18.93
CA SER A 27 13.59 1.60 -19.66
C SER A 27 13.34 2.84 -18.80
N ARG A 28 12.79 2.68 -17.59
CA ARG A 28 12.58 3.73 -16.60
C ARG A 28 12.79 3.16 -15.21
N LEU A 29 13.57 3.86 -14.39
CA LEU A 29 13.79 3.53 -12.98
C LEU A 29 13.06 4.54 -12.09
N VAL A 30 12.28 4.01 -11.12
CA VAL A 30 11.64 4.80 -10.07
C VAL A 30 12.14 4.28 -8.73
N LEU A 31 12.62 5.18 -7.88
CA LEU A 31 13.02 4.86 -6.50
C LEU A 31 11.99 5.42 -5.53
N VAL A 32 11.47 4.57 -4.64
CA VAL A 32 10.59 4.98 -3.53
C VAL A 32 11.42 4.93 -2.26
N ALA A 33 11.63 6.08 -1.61
CA ALA A 33 12.58 6.22 -0.53
C ALA A 33 12.17 7.28 0.51
N GLY A 34 12.71 7.17 1.71
CA GLY A 34 12.67 8.26 2.68
C GLY A 34 13.56 9.42 2.28
N LYS A 35 13.21 10.63 2.71
CA LYS A 35 13.94 11.85 2.38
C LYS A 35 15.43 11.78 2.76
N ASP A 36 15.75 11.20 3.90
CA ASP A 36 17.11 11.12 4.41
C ASP A 36 18.06 10.29 3.54
N VAL A 37 17.51 9.41 2.71
CA VAL A 37 18.29 8.54 1.81
C VAL A 37 18.82 9.33 0.61
N LEU A 38 18.16 10.42 0.21
CA LEU A 38 18.49 11.19 -1.01
C LEU A 38 19.85 11.90 -0.92
N ASP A 39 20.29 12.22 0.28
CA ASP A 39 21.61 12.83 0.54
C ASP A 39 22.73 11.78 0.64
N GLY A 40 22.39 10.48 0.59
CA GLY A 40 23.31 9.36 0.71
C GLY A 40 24.17 9.14 -0.54
N ALA A 41 25.35 8.52 -0.34
CA ALA A 41 26.24 8.14 -1.43
C ALA A 41 25.60 7.08 -2.33
N GLU A 42 24.81 6.18 -1.74
CA GLU A 42 24.10 5.10 -2.41
C GLU A 42 23.08 5.62 -3.42
N TYR A 43 22.31 6.65 -3.04
CA TYR A 43 21.34 7.29 -3.94
C TYR A 43 22.07 8.00 -5.10
N ARG A 44 23.11 8.77 -4.79
CA ARG A 44 23.91 9.46 -5.82
C ARG A 44 24.54 8.47 -6.81
N LEU A 45 24.99 7.32 -6.32
CA LEU A 45 25.50 6.23 -7.17
C LEU A 45 24.43 5.72 -8.14
N MET A 46 23.20 5.50 -7.67
CA MET A 46 22.09 5.04 -8.51
C MET A 46 21.76 6.04 -9.61
N VAL A 47 21.66 7.32 -9.26
CA VAL A 47 21.43 8.41 -10.23
C VAL A 47 22.56 8.46 -11.27
N ALA A 48 23.81 8.45 -10.84
CA ALA A 48 24.95 8.50 -11.74
C ALA A 48 25.05 7.30 -12.70
N LEU A 49 24.65 6.10 -12.26
CA LEU A 49 24.62 4.91 -13.11
C LEU A 49 23.53 5.02 -14.19
N GLU A 50 22.34 5.49 -13.82
CA GLU A 50 21.25 5.71 -14.78
C GLU A 50 21.62 6.80 -15.82
N GLU A 51 22.16 7.94 -15.37
CA GLU A 51 22.59 9.02 -16.26
C GLU A 51 23.66 8.56 -17.26
N LYS A 52 24.63 7.76 -16.80
CA LYS A 52 25.66 7.17 -17.69
C LYS A 52 25.08 6.22 -18.73
N SER A 53 23.95 5.59 -18.42
CA SER A 53 23.22 4.70 -19.33
C SER A 53 22.25 5.46 -20.25
N GLY A 54 22.17 6.79 -20.12
CA GLY A 54 21.24 7.64 -20.87
C GLY A 54 19.82 7.65 -20.32
N GLY A 55 19.61 7.11 -19.10
CA GLY A 55 18.34 7.11 -18.38
C GLY A 55 18.24 8.25 -17.37
N THR A 56 17.12 8.29 -16.67
CA THR A 56 16.87 9.19 -15.54
C THR A 56 16.21 8.44 -14.42
N VAL A 57 16.46 8.86 -13.18
CA VAL A 57 15.80 8.32 -11.99
C VAL A 57 14.65 9.22 -11.59
N GLU A 58 13.45 8.67 -11.54
CA GLU A 58 12.31 9.30 -10.87
C GLU A 58 12.33 8.90 -9.39
N THR A 59 12.02 9.83 -8.49
CA THR A 59 12.02 9.54 -7.06
C THR A 59 10.68 9.92 -6.44
N VAL A 60 10.12 8.97 -5.70
CA VAL A 60 8.93 9.16 -4.86
C VAL A 60 9.37 9.18 -3.41
N ILE A 61 9.13 10.31 -2.74
CA ILE A 61 9.50 10.50 -1.34
C ILE A 61 8.32 10.08 -0.47
N VAL A 62 8.61 9.27 0.54
CA VAL A 62 7.65 8.79 1.55
C VAL A 62 8.27 8.89 2.95
N ASP A 63 7.43 8.89 3.99
CA ASP A 63 7.88 8.58 5.34
C ASP A 63 8.03 7.05 5.46
N PRO A 64 9.28 6.52 5.53
CA PRO A 64 9.52 5.07 5.50
C PRO A 64 9.07 4.36 6.77
N PHE A 65 8.57 5.07 7.78
CA PHE A 65 8.03 4.54 9.04
C PHE A 65 6.51 4.71 9.15
N ASP A 66 5.86 5.42 8.22
CA ASP A 66 4.42 5.51 8.08
C ASP A 66 3.92 4.53 7.00
N PHE A 67 3.17 3.50 7.41
CA PHE A 67 2.68 2.48 6.50
C PHE A 67 1.74 3.05 5.43
N ALA A 68 0.84 3.97 5.82
CA ALA A 68 -0.14 4.54 4.89
C ALA A 68 0.55 5.41 3.83
N ASP A 69 1.54 6.23 4.22
CA ASP A 69 2.30 7.06 3.29
C ASP A 69 3.18 6.20 2.35
N CYS A 70 3.82 5.15 2.89
CA CYS A 70 4.55 4.15 2.10
C CYS A 70 3.65 3.50 1.04
N TYR A 71 2.46 3.02 1.45
CA TYR A 71 1.53 2.38 0.53
C TYR A 71 1.07 3.35 -0.55
N ASP A 72 0.66 4.56 -0.19
CA ASP A 72 0.20 5.57 -1.14
C ASP A 72 1.28 5.98 -2.14
N GLY A 73 2.50 6.14 -1.66
CA GLY A 73 3.63 6.48 -2.52
C GLY A 73 3.90 5.42 -3.56
N VAL A 74 3.90 4.14 -3.15
CA VAL A 74 4.10 3.00 -4.06
C VAL A 74 2.90 2.81 -4.99
N ASP A 75 1.67 2.84 -4.48
CA ASP A 75 0.44 2.68 -5.27
C ASP A 75 0.35 3.77 -6.36
N ARG A 76 0.58 5.03 -5.99
CA ARG A 76 0.63 6.15 -6.93
C ARG A 76 1.72 5.97 -7.99
N ALA A 77 2.93 5.53 -7.60
CA ALA A 77 4.01 5.24 -8.54
C ALA A 77 3.61 4.13 -9.52
N ILE A 78 2.98 3.06 -9.05
CA ILE A 78 2.50 1.97 -9.91
C ILE A 78 1.44 2.50 -10.89
N ARG A 79 0.39 3.13 -10.40
CA ARG A 79 -0.75 3.60 -11.24
C ARG A 79 -0.33 4.60 -12.30
N SER A 80 0.57 5.54 -11.96
CA SER A 80 1.05 6.54 -12.93
C SER A 80 1.79 5.94 -14.11
N HIS A 81 2.39 4.76 -13.95
CA HIS A 81 3.18 4.09 -14.98
C HIS A 81 2.45 2.94 -15.69
N LEU A 82 1.40 2.37 -15.07
CA LEU A 82 0.62 1.29 -15.67
C LEU A 82 -0.13 1.72 -16.94
N THR A 83 -0.60 2.96 -17.01
CA THR A 83 -1.32 3.48 -18.18
C THR A 83 -0.46 3.54 -19.44
N GLY A 84 0.86 3.64 -19.31
CA GLY A 84 1.83 3.80 -20.41
C GLY A 84 2.68 2.58 -20.70
N GLY A 85 2.64 1.53 -19.87
CA GLY A 85 3.56 0.41 -20.02
C GLY A 85 3.37 -0.73 -19.03
N ASP A 86 4.43 -1.51 -18.88
CA ASP A 86 4.51 -2.60 -17.91
C ASP A 86 5.26 -2.11 -16.66
N VAL A 87 4.79 -2.48 -15.50
CA VAL A 87 5.41 -2.15 -14.20
C VAL A 87 5.88 -3.42 -13.52
N THR A 88 7.11 -3.41 -13.03
CA THR A 88 7.68 -4.44 -12.17
C THR A 88 8.21 -3.80 -10.90
N LEU A 89 7.96 -4.44 -9.76
CA LEU A 89 8.34 -3.93 -8.46
C LEU A 89 9.49 -4.75 -7.86
N ASN A 90 10.50 -4.07 -7.30
CA ASN A 90 11.50 -4.65 -6.42
C ASN A 90 11.31 -4.09 -5.01
N ILE A 91 10.99 -4.97 -4.04
CA ILE A 91 10.64 -4.57 -2.67
C ILE A 91 11.78 -4.77 -1.66
N SER A 92 13.00 -4.94 -2.11
CA SER A 92 14.12 -5.39 -1.25
C SER A 92 14.78 -4.28 -0.44
N GLY A 93 14.64 -3.03 -0.86
CA GLY A 93 15.27 -1.88 -0.23
C GLY A 93 14.39 -1.20 0.81
N GLY A 94 14.96 -0.24 1.54
CA GLY A 94 14.24 0.55 2.52
C GLY A 94 13.94 -0.19 3.83
N THR A 95 12.98 0.33 4.58
CA THR A 95 12.50 -0.29 5.83
C THR A 95 11.61 -1.50 5.54
N LYS A 96 11.39 -2.34 6.54
CA LYS A 96 10.40 -3.43 6.43
C LYS A 96 8.99 -2.91 6.19
N ILE A 97 8.63 -1.78 6.83
CA ILE A 97 7.33 -1.12 6.64
C ILE A 97 7.14 -0.73 5.18
N LEU A 98 8.13 -0.09 4.56
CA LEU A 98 8.08 0.26 3.14
C LEU A 98 7.97 -0.98 2.23
N ALA A 99 8.71 -2.05 2.54
CA ALA A 99 8.65 -3.30 1.79
C ALA A 99 7.28 -4.00 1.92
N ASP A 100 6.71 -4.05 3.13
CA ASP A 100 5.40 -4.63 3.39
C ASP A 100 4.28 -3.83 2.70
N ALA A 101 4.34 -2.50 2.76
CA ALA A 101 3.42 -1.63 2.03
C ALA A 101 3.53 -1.83 0.51
N ALA A 102 4.74 -1.98 -0.01
CA ALA A 102 4.99 -2.17 -1.43
C ALA A 102 4.43 -3.51 -1.95
N ILE A 103 4.54 -4.61 -1.18
CA ILE A 103 3.93 -5.87 -1.60
C ILE A 103 2.40 -5.79 -1.63
N LEU A 104 1.77 -5.09 -0.68
CA LEU A 104 0.33 -4.90 -0.69
C LEU A 104 -0.11 -4.03 -1.87
N ALA A 105 0.64 -2.98 -2.22
CA ALA A 105 0.38 -2.17 -3.41
C ALA A 105 0.56 -2.99 -4.70
N ALA A 106 1.52 -3.94 -4.73
CA ALA A 106 1.67 -4.86 -5.85
C ALA A 106 0.46 -5.78 -6.03
N PHE A 107 -0.09 -6.34 -4.94
CA PHE A 107 -1.32 -7.12 -4.97
C PHE A 107 -2.51 -6.30 -5.46
N GLN A 108 -2.69 -5.10 -4.91
CA GLN A 108 -3.78 -4.19 -5.28
C GLN A 108 -3.80 -3.88 -6.78
N ASN A 109 -2.63 -3.71 -7.38
CA ASN A 109 -2.50 -3.34 -8.80
C ASN A 109 -2.23 -4.55 -9.73
N GLY A 110 -2.05 -5.74 -9.18
CA GLY A 110 -1.76 -6.96 -9.94
C GLY A 110 -0.44 -6.89 -10.73
N VAL A 111 0.57 -6.19 -10.21
CA VAL A 111 1.88 -6.05 -10.82
C VAL A 111 2.87 -7.08 -10.27
N GLU A 112 3.82 -7.52 -11.09
CA GLU A 112 4.85 -8.44 -10.64
C GLU A 112 5.77 -7.78 -9.61
N ALA A 113 6.06 -8.51 -8.53
CA ALA A 113 6.97 -8.07 -7.48
C ALA A 113 8.08 -9.10 -7.23
N TYR A 114 9.25 -8.60 -6.91
CA TYR A 114 10.45 -9.39 -6.66
C TYR A 114 11.15 -8.95 -5.38
N HIS A 115 11.74 -9.93 -4.72
CA HIS A 115 12.73 -9.70 -3.67
C HIS A 115 14.13 -10.00 -4.24
N CYS A 116 15.02 -9.01 -4.21
CA CYS A 116 16.34 -9.07 -4.81
C CYS A 116 17.41 -8.80 -3.73
N GLU A 117 18.13 -9.83 -3.32
CA GLU A 117 19.30 -9.73 -2.45
C GLU A 117 20.52 -10.35 -3.14
N GLU A 118 20.89 -11.57 -2.79
CA GLU A 118 21.92 -12.33 -3.53
C GLU A 118 21.36 -12.95 -4.80
N SER A 119 20.07 -13.25 -4.81
CA SER A 119 19.31 -13.76 -5.93
C SER A 119 17.98 -13.04 -6.08
N MET A 120 17.34 -13.19 -7.22
CA MET A 120 16.02 -12.64 -7.49
C MET A 120 14.95 -13.71 -7.21
N VAL A 121 14.05 -13.41 -6.28
CA VAL A 121 12.90 -14.25 -5.94
C VAL A 121 11.63 -13.57 -6.37
N LYS A 122 10.86 -14.19 -7.27
CA LYS A 122 9.53 -13.69 -7.66
C LYS A 122 8.53 -13.94 -6.54
N LEU A 123 7.79 -12.92 -6.17
CA LEU A 123 6.76 -13.00 -5.15
C LEU A 123 5.42 -13.47 -5.75
N PRO A 124 4.60 -14.21 -5.00
CA PRO A 124 3.37 -14.82 -5.53
C PRO A 124 2.22 -13.80 -5.60
N VAL A 125 2.41 -12.68 -6.30
CA VAL A 125 1.36 -11.69 -6.50
C VAL A 125 0.31 -12.24 -7.46
N MET A 126 -0.94 -12.26 -7.02
CA MET A 126 -2.08 -12.67 -7.82
C MET A 126 -2.78 -11.46 -8.43
N ARG A 127 -3.11 -11.54 -9.72
CA ARG A 127 -3.90 -10.49 -10.40
C ARG A 127 -5.37 -10.62 -10.01
N GLY A 128 -6.05 -9.48 -9.85
CA GLY A 128 -7.48 -9.43 -9.54
C GLY A 128 -7.82 -9.64 -8.07
N VAL A 129 -6.84 -9.63 -7.16
CA VAL A 129 -7.04 -9.58 -5.71
C VAL A 129 -6.90 -8.13 -5.27
N ARG A 130 -8.00 -7.51 -4.86
CA ARG A 130 -8.03 -6.11 -4.46
C ARG A 130 -8.63 -5.95 -3.07
N PHE A 131 -8.12 -5.01 -2.30
CA PHE A 131 -8.68 -4.70 -0.98
C PHE A 131 -10.13 -4.21 -1.07
N GLU A 132 -10.44 -3.42 -2.10
CA GLU A 132 -11.80 -2.94 -2.35
C GLU A 132 -12.82 -4.05 -2.51
N ASP A 133 -12.44 -5.21 -3.05
CA ASP A 133 -13.34 -6.35 -3.22
C ASP A 133 -13.77 -6.99 -1.88
N ALA A 134 -13.02 -6.71 -0.81
CA ALA A 134 -13.33 -7.17 0.54
C ALA A 134 -14.37 -6.29 1.25
N PHE A 135 -14.58 -5.05 0.80
CA PHE A 135 -15.42 -4.07 1.48
C PHE A 135 -16.54 -3.57 0.58
N SER A 136 -17.74 -3.44 1.12
CA SER A 136 -18.82 -2.70 0.48
C SER A 136 -18.67 -1.19 0.71
N VAL A 137 -19.38 -0.38 -0.08
CA VAL A 137 -19.43 1.08 0.11
C VAL A 137 -19.93 1.43 1.52
N GLU A 138 -20.90 0.66 2.04
CA GLU A 138 -21.43 0.81 3.39
C GLU A 138 -20.37 0.50 4.45
N ASP A 139 -19.55 -0.53 4.25
CA ASP A 139 -18.47 -0.88 5.18
C ASP A 139 -17.46 0.27 5.29
N VAL A 140 -17.05 0.85 4.16
CA VAL A 140 -16.14 2.00 4.15
C VAL A 140 -16.75 3.20 4.86
N LYS A 141 -18.02 3.52 4.60
CA LYS A 141 -18.72 4.60 5.30
C LYS A 141 -18.77 4.35 6.81
N VAL A 142 -19.00 3.11 7.24
CA VAL A 142 -19.00 2.75 8.68
C VAL A 142 -17.61 2.97 9.26
N MET A 143 -16.55 2.51 8.60
CA MET A 143 -15.17 2.69 9.07
C MET A 143 -14.75 4.17 9.17
N GLU A 144 -15.11 4.98 8.19
CA GLU A 144 -14.80 6.43 8.16
C GLU A 144 -15.53 7.21 9.28
N ASN A 145 -16.71 6.74 9.71
CA ASN A 145 -17.52 7.38 10.74
C ASN A 145 -17.46 6.68 12.11
N PHE A 146 -16.59 5.68 12.24
CA PHE A 146 -16.44 4.91 13.46
C PHE A 146 -15.68 5.70 14.54
N VAL A 147 -16.18 5.63 15.77
CA VAL A 147 -15.51 6.16 16.96
C VAL A 147 -15.37 5.05 17.99
N GLU A 148 -14.25 4.99 18.67
CA GLU A 148 -13.92 4.00 19.66
C GLU A 148 -14.99 3.93 20.77
N GLY A 149 -15.48 2.71 21.06
CA GLY A 149 -16.53 2.48 22.04
C GLY A 149 -17.95 2.81 21.55
N ASP A 150 -18.15 2.96 20.26
CA ASP A 150 -19.48 3.20 19.68
C ASP A 150 -20.43 2.03 19.87
N SER A 151 -21.71 2.34 20.09
CA SER A 151 -22.81 1.38 19.93
C SER A 151 -23.39 1.44 18.50
N THR A 152 -24.12 0.42 18.09
CA THR A 152 -24.88 0.45 16.81
C THR A 152 -25.73 1.72 16.70
N LYS A 153 -26.32 2.16 17.82
CA LYS A 153 -27.21 3.33 17.89
C LYS A 153 -26.45 4.64 17.66
N SER A 154 -25.24 4.79 18.25
CA SER A 154 -24.42 5.99 18.07
C SER A 154 -23.86 6.11 16.65
N ILE A 155 -23.45 4.97 16.04
CA ILE A 155 -23.02 4.95 14.64
C ILE A 155 -24.19 5.34 13.72
N GLY A 156 -25.37 4.71 13.91
CA GLY A 156 -26.56 5.00 13.11
C GLY A 156 -27.00 6.47 13.17
N ALA A 157 -26.87 7.11 14.35
CA ALA A 157 -27.19 8.53 14.50
C ALA A 157 -26.30 9.46 13.67
N ARG A 158 -25.04 9.05 13.38
CA ARG A 158 -24.13 9.79 12.48
C ARG A 158 -24.33 9.48 11.00
N MET A 159 -25.07 8.41 10.71
CA MET A 159 -25.28 7.92 9.34
C MET A 159 -26.78 7.76 9.04
N PRO A 160 -27.57 8.86 9.03
CA PRO A 160 -29.02 8.81 8.87
C PRO A 160 -29.47 8.24 7.52
N ASP A 161 -28.59 8.26 6.52
CA ASP A 161 -28.86 7.73 5.17
C ASP A 161 -28.69 6.21 5.10
N LEU A 162 -28.13 5.58 6.13
CA LEU A 162 -27.92 4.15 6.18
C LEU A 162 -29.02 3.46 7.02
N SER A 163 -29.71 2.50 6.42
CA SER A 163 -30.74 1.74 7.16
C SER A 163 -30.12 0.92 8.30
N ASP A 164 -30.87 0.71 9.39
CA ASP A 164 -30.43 -0.15 10.50
C ASP A 164 -30.01 -1.55 10.06
N ALA A 165 -30.70 -2.11 9.06
CA ALA A 165 -30.36 -3.42 8.51
C ALA A 165 -29.00 -3.41 7.80
N SER A 166 -28.73 -2.39 6.99
CA SER A 166 -27.44 -2.23 6.29
C SER A 166 -26.32 -1.99 7.30
N LEU A 167 -26.54 -1.12 8.29
CA LEU A 167 -25.57 -0.87 9.34
C LEU A 167 -25.19 -2.15 10.11
N ARG A 168 -26.18 -2.94 10.55
CA ARG A 168 -25.92 -4.21 11.24
C ARG A 168 -25.19 -5.21 10.36
N LYS A 169 -25.51 -5.26 9.06
CA LYS A 169 -24.81 -6.11 8.07
C LYS A 169 -23.34 -5.72 7.95
N SER A 170 -23.04 -4.41 7.81
CA SER A 170 -21.68 -3.89 7.73
C SER A 170 -20.89 -4.13 9.02
N LEU A 171 -21.47 -3.85 10.18
CA LEU A 171 -20.80 -4.11 11.47
C LEU A 171 -20.43 -5.59 11.62
N LYS A 172 -21.34 -6.51 11.29
CA LYS A 172 -21.08 -7.95 11.32
C LYS A 172 -20.02 -8.38 10.30
N HIS A 173 -20.00 -7.72 9.14
CA HIS A 173 -18.97 -7.97 8.12
C HIS A 173 -17.59 -7.49 8.57
N LEU A 174 -17.48 -6.28 9.10
CA LEU A 174 -16.24 -5.71 9.64
C LEU A 174 -15.70 -6.50 10.84
N GLU A 175 -16.60 -7.01 11.70
CA GLU A 175 -16.26 -7.95 12.79
C GLU A 175 -15.65 -9.24 12.23
N ARG A 176 -16.27 -9.84 11.21
CA ARG A 176 -15.76 -11.05 10.55
C ARG A 176 -14.39 -10.85 9.91
N LEU A 177 -14.14 -9.66 9.37
CA LEU A 177 -12.84 -9.28 8.78
C LEU A 177 -11.80 -8.92 9.85
N GLY A 178 -12.18 -8.88 11.13
CA GLY A 178 -11.28 -8.52 12.22
C GLY A 178 -10.89 -7.04 12.25
N VAL A 179 -11.69 -6.17 11.63
CA VAL A 179 -11.46 -4.72 11.60
C VAL A 179 -11.96 -4.07 12.89
N ILE A 180 -13.08 -4.55 13.41
CA ILE A 180 -13.67 -4.15 14.68
C ILE A 180 -13.98 -5.37 15.54
N VAL A 181 -14.06 -5.19 16.85
CA VAL A 181 -14.47 -6.23 17.80
C VAL A 181 -15.59 -5.70 18.70
N PRO A 182 -16.68 -6.48 18.91
CA PRO A 182 -17.70 -6.12 19.87
C PRO A 182 -17.25 -6.47 21.30
N ALA A 183 -17.55 -5.59 22.25
CA ALA A 183 -17.44 -5.83 23.66
C ALA A 183 -18.77 -5.54 24.36
N LEU A 184 -19.10 -6.29 25.41
CA LEU A 184 -20.31 -6.01 26.20
C LEU A 184 -19.95 -5.03 27.32
N GLU A 185 -20.41 -3.79 27.22
CA GLU A 185 -20.20 -2.77 28.25
C GLU A 185 -21.52 -2.29 28.80
N LYS A 186 -21.67 -2.39 30.12
CA LYS A 186 -22.91 -1.97 30.83
C LYS A 186 -24.21 -2.55 30.25
N GLY A 187 -24.14 -3.78 29.71
CA GLY A 187 -25.28 -4.47 29.11
C GLY A 187 -25.60 -4.08 27.67
N GLU A 188 -24.77 -3.24 27.02
CA GLU A 188 -24.89 -2.81 25.63
C GLU A 188 -23.66 -3.27 24.83
N ALA A 189 -23.88 -3.73 23.59
CA ALA A 189 -22.77 -4.06 22.70
C ALA A 189 -22.12 -2.77 22.19
N ARG A 190 -20.81 -2.66 22.44
CA ARG A 190 -19.96 -1.56 21.94
C ARG A 190 -18.87 -2.12 21.06
N TYR A 191 -18.46 -1.33 20.08
CA TYR A 191 -17.47 -1.76 19.12
C TYR A 191 -16.13 -1.04 19.36
N HIS A 192 -15.05 -1.78 19.25
CA HIS A 192 -13.70 -1.30 19.40
C HIS A 192 -12.89 -1.60 18.14
N SER A 193 -12.00 -0.70 17.78
CA SER A 193 -11.11 -0.90 16.65
C SER A 193 -10.01 -1.91 16.99
N THR A 194 -9.63 -2.73 16.02
CA THR A 194 -8.42 -3.54 16.11
C THR A 194 -7.18 -2.73 15.74
N PRO A 195 -5.98 -3.13 16.15
CA PRO A 195 -4.75 -2.55 15.63
C PRO A 195 -4.74 -2.56 14.09
N GLY A 196 -4.41 -1.43 13.47
CA GLY A 196 -4.45 -1.27 12.01
C GLY A 196 -5.79 -0.83 11.42
N HIS A 197 -6.85 -0.69 12.22
CA HIS A 197 -8.16 -0.24 11.74
C HIS A 197 -8.07 1.06 10.90
N ARG A 198 -7.31 2.05 11.36
CA ARG A 198 -7.17 3.35 10.66
C ARG A 198 -6.52 3.18 9.30
N ASP A 199 -5.51 2.34 9.21
CA ASP A 199 -4.79 2.08 7.97
C ASP A 199 -5.69 1.32 6.98
N ILE A 200 -6.41 0.30 7.46
CA ILE A 200 -7.39 -0.45 6.66
C ILE A 200 -8.50 0.48 6.15
N ALA A 201 -9.06 1.34 7.01
CA ALA A 201 -10.09 2.29 6.62
C ALA A 201 -9.58 3.30 5.58
N ALA A 202 -8.35 3.80 5.77
CA ALA A 202 -7.72 4.70 4.83
C ALA A 202 -7.48 4.03 3.47
N LEU A 203 -6.96 2.80 3.46
CA LEU A 203 -6.74 2.02 2.24
C LEU A 203 -8.04 1.73 1.51
N ALA A 204 -9.06 1.21 2.20
CA ALA A 204 -10.36 0.89 1.60
C ALA A 204 -11.05 2.13 1.04
N GLY A 205 -11.04 3.26 1.76
CA GLY A 205 -11.65 4.52 1.31
C GLY A 205 -10.96 5.14 0.09
N ARG A 206 -9.67 4.92 -0.10
CA ARG A 206 -8.91 5.42 -1.27
C ARG A 206 -9.16 4.58 -2.52
N CYS A 207 -9.28 3.28 -2.36
CA CYS A 207 -9.51 2.35 -3.47
C CYS A 207 -10.90 2.53 -4.11
N MET A 208 -11.87 3.09 -3.36
CA MET A 208 -13.25 3.31 -3.83
C MET A 208 -13.50 4.72 -4.42
N ARG A 209 -12.52 5.61 -4.40
CA ARG A 209 -12.56 6.93 -5.03
C ARG A 209 -11.84 6.94 -6.35
#